data_f045d33475966aa69e91c2445cff6bac
#
_entry.id   f045d33475966aa69e91c2445cff6bac
#
_cell.length_a   1.000
_cell.length_b   1.000
_cell.length_c   1.000
_cell.angle_alpha   90.00
_cell.angle_beta   90.00
_cell.angle_gamma   90.00
#
_symmetry.space_group_name_H-M   'P 1'
#
loop_
_entity.id
_entity.type
_entity.pdbx_description
1 polymer ?
#
loop_
_entity_poly.entity_id
_entity_poly.type
_entity_poly.pdbx_seq_one_letter_code
_entity_poly.pdbx_strand_id
1 'polypeptide(L)' 'MISYDKLWVTMEEKGINYYQLTTKYGVSKSLLSRMKKGNWVSTHSLNMLCNILDCNLEDIATFTKDEQ' A
#
# COMPACT_ATOMS: atom_id res chain seq x y z
N MET A 1 -6.81 9.46 -10.96
CA MET A 1 -6.87 8.05 -10.54
C MET A 1 -5.68 7.71 -9.66
N ILE A 2 -5.91 7.05 -8.55
CA ILE A 2 -4.83 6.64 -7.65
C ILE A 2 -4.55 5.16 -7.83
N SER A 3 -3.28 4.81 -7.93
CA SER A 3 -2.81 3.43 -8.04
C SER A 3 -1.89 3.11 -6.86
N TYR A 4 -1.93 1.87 -6.41
CA TYR A 4 -1.06 1.37 -5.34
C TYR A 4 -0.06 0.33 -5.84
N ASP A 5 0.22 0.32 -7.13
CA ASP A 5 1.13 -0.67 -7.72
C ASP A 5 2.53 -0.59 -7.11
N LYS A 6 2.95 0.61 -6.73
CA LYS A 6 4.26 0.80 -6.10
C LYS A 6 4.38 0.15 -4.72
N LEU A 7 3.25 -0.09 -4.05
CA LEU A 7 3.27 -0.74 -2.73
C LEU A 7 3.99 -2.09 -2.79
N TRP A 8 3.66 -2.88 -3.83
CA TRP A 8 4.23 -4.22 -3.96
C TRP A 8 5.74 -4.18 -4.22
N VAL A 9 6.19 -3.22 -5.03
CA VAL A 9 7.61 -3.00 -5.31
C VAL A 9 8.34 -2.56 -4.04
N THR A 10 7.77 -1.61 -3.31
CA THR A 10 8.37 -1.11 -2.06
C THR A 10 8.45 -2.19 -1.00
N MET A 11 7.44 -3.04 -0.89
CA MET A 11 7.46 -4.19 0.02
C MET A 11 8.63 -5.11 -0.30
N GLU A 12 8.83 -5.39 -1.58
CA GLU A 12 9.94 -6.24 -2.02
C GLU A 12 11.29 -5.60 -1.70
N GLU A 13 11.44 -4.31 -1.97
CA GLU A 13 12.66 -3.57 -1.66
C GLU A 13 12.98 -3.56 -0.16
N LYS A 14 11.96 -3.51 0.69
CA LYS A 14 12.10 -3.50 2.15
C LYS A 14 12.20 -4.91 2.74
N GLY A 15 12.06 -5.94 1.92
CA GLY A 15 12.13 -7.32 2.38
C GLY A 15 10.94 -7.76 3.22
N ILE A 16 9.80 -7.13 3.05
CA ILE A 16 8.57 -7.46 3.76
C ILE A 16 7.57 -8.05 2.77
N ASN A 17 7.25 -9.34 2.92
CA ASN A 17 6.30 -10.00 2.05
C ASN A 17 4.86 -9.89 2.59
N TYR A 18 3.91 -10.34 1.79
CA TYR A 18 2.49 -10.30 2.14
C TYR A 18 2.21 -11.03 3.47
N TYR A 19 2.80 -12.20 3.66
CA TYR A 19 2.61 -13.00 4.88
C TYR A 19 3.09 -12.24 6.12
N GLN A 20 4.28 -11.65 6.05
CA GLN A 20 4.82 -10.87 7.16
C GLN A 20 3.97 -9.64 7.45
N LEU A 21 3.50 -8.97 6.40
CA LEU A 21 2.69 -7.77 6.54
C LEU A 21 1.37 -8.08 7.27
N THR A 22 0.75 -9.21 6.96
CA THR A 22 -0.53 -9.60 7.56
C THR A 22 -0.38 -10.25 8.93
N THR A 23 0.68 -11.03 9.17
CA THR A 23 0.86 -11.76 10.44
C THR A 23 1.69 -10.98 11.46
N LYS A 24 2.86 -10.49 11.07
CA LYS A 24 3.76 -9.79 11.98
C LYS A 24 3.27 -8.38 12.30
N TYR A 25 2.78 -7.68 11.29
CA TYR A 25 2.35 -6.28 11.42
C TYR A 25 0.85 -6.12 11.56
N GLY A 26 0.09 -7.19 11.41
CA GLY A 26 -1.35 -7.17 11.62
C GLY A 26 -2.15 -6.39 10.58
N VAL A 27 -1.61 -6.20 9.38
CA VAL A 27 -2.32 -5.49 8.32
C VAL A 27 -3.45 -6.37 7.78
N SER A 28 -4.64 -5.78 7.63
CA SER A 28 -5.82 -6.49 7.15
C SER A 28 -5.64 -7.01 5.72
N LYS A 29 -5.96 -8.28 5.51
CA LYS A 29 -5.98 -8.86 4.16
C LYS A 29 -7.02 -8.17 3.29
N SER A 30 -8.13 -7.74 3.89
CA SER A 30 -9.19 -6.99 3.20
C SER A 30 -8.66 -5.66 2.66
N LEU A 31 -7.86 -4.95 3.47
CA LEU A 31 -7.24 -3.71 3.04
C LEU A 31 -6.34 -3.93 1.83
N LEU A 32 -5.46 -4.92 1.89
CA LEU A 32 -4.52 -5.22 0.81
C LEU A 32 -5.25 -5.66 -0.45
N SER A 33 -6.34 -6.42 -0.32
CA SER A 33 -7.19 -6.80 -1.44
C SER A 33 -7.81 -5.59 -2.12
N ARG A 34 -8.33 -4.64 -1.33
CA ARG A 34 -8.91 -3.40 -1.88
C ARG A 34 -7.86 -2.57 -2.60
N MET A 35 -6.66 -2.46 -2.04
CA MET A 35 -5.57 -1.73 -2.66
C MET A 35 -5.15 -2.37 -3.99
N LYS A 36 -5.10 -3.69 -4.03
CA LYS A 36 -4.78 -4.42 -5.26
C LYS A 36 -5.78 -4.15 -6.38
N LYS A 37 -7.05 -3.95 -6.00
CA LYS A 37 -8.13 -3.65 -6.95
C LYS A 37 -8.23 -2.17 -7.29
N GLY A 38 -7.41 -1.31 -6.67
CA GLY A 38 -7.48 0.12 -6.88
C GLY A 38 -8.65 0.80 -6.18
N ASN A 39 -9.24 0.15 -5.17
CA ASN A 39 -10.34 0.71 -4.41
C ASN A 39 -9.85 1.74 -3.40
N TRP A 40 -10.77 2.57 -2.93
CA TRP A 40 -10.46 3.61 -1.95
C TRP A 40 -10.06 3.01 -0.61
N VAL A 41 -9.06 3.61 0.02
CA VAL A 41 -8.63 3.26 1.37
C VAL A 41 -8.46 4.54 2.18
N SER A 42 -8.47 4.41 3.49
CA SER A 42 -8.34 5.58 4.36
C SER A 42 -6.89 6.09 4.41
N THR A 43 -6.75 7.39 4.67
CA THR A 43 -5.42 7.96 4.91
C THR A 43 -4.77 7.36 6.14
N HIS A 44 -5.56 6.94 7.13
CA HIS A 44 -5.04 6.22 8.29
C HIS A 44 -4.33 4.93 7.88
N SER A 45 -4.92 4.17 6.96
CA SER A 45 -4.30 2.95 6.44
C SER A 45 -2.99 3.24 5.71
N LEU A 46 -2.97 4.30 4.92
CA LEU A 46 -1.76 4.73 4.21
C LEU A 46 -0.66 5.14 5.20
N ASN A 47 -1.03 5.89 6.24
CA ASN A 47 -0.12 6.29 7.30
C ASN A 47 0.50 5.06 7.99
N MET A 48 -0.32 4.07 8.30
CA MET A 48 0.13 2.83 8.93
C MET A 48 1.14 2.09 8.04
N LEU A 49 0.84 1.96 6.75
CA LEU A 49 1.73 1.27 5.82
C LEU A 49 3.05 1.99 5.65
N CYS A 50 3.04 3.32 5.57
CA CYS A 50 4.27 4.10 5.48
C CYS A 50 5.13 3.93 6.73
N ASN A 51 4.52 3.87 7.91
CA ASN A 51 5.26 3.61 9.14
C ASN A 51 5.87 2.21 9.17
N ILE A 52 5.12 1.20 8.75
CA ILE A 52 5.61 -0.18 8.73
C ILE A 52 6.78 -0.34 7.73
N LEU A 53 6.63 0.24 6.55
CA LEU A 53 7.62 0.12 5.48
C LEU A 53 8.75 1.14 5.58
N ASP A 54 8.63 2.09 6.50
CA ASP A 54 9.58 3.19 6.66
C ASP A 54 9.83 3.88 5.32
N CYS A 55 8.75 4.37 4.72
CA CYS A 55 8.79 4.99 3.39
C CYS A 55 7.86 6.19 3.32
N ASN A 56 7.92 6.91 2.22
CA ASN A 56 7.05 8.04 1.94
C ASN A 56 5.77 7.59 1.23
N LEU A 57 4.75 8.45 1.24
CA LEU A 57 3.48 8.15 0.58
C LEU A 57 3.67 7.87 -0.91
N GLU A 58 4.54 8.61 -1.57
CA GLU A 58 4.84 8.45 -2.99
C GLU A 58 5.52 7.12 -3.33
N ASP A 59 6.02 6.40 -2.32
CA ASP A 59 6.62 5.08 -2.52
C ASP A 59 5.57 3.97 -2.59
N ILE A 60 4.33 4.25 -2.19
CA ILE A 60 3.26 3.25 -2.19
C ILE A 60 2.04 3.65 -3.03
N ALA A 61 1.96 4.91 -3.45
CA ALA A 61 0.81 5.40 -4.20
C ALA A 61 1.25 6.36 -5.30
N THR A 62 0.53 6.34 -6.42
CA THR A 62 0.73 7.29 -7.51
C THR A 62 -0.61 7.87 -7.93
N PHE A 63 -0.56 9.09 -8.43
CA PHE A 63 -1.72 9.74 -9.02
C PHE A 63 -1.50 9.93 -10.52
N THR A 64 -2.50 9.57 -11.30
CA THR A 64 -2.55 9.86 -12.73
C THR A 64 -3.81 10.64 -13.00
N LYS A 65 -3.67 11.76 -13.70
CA LYS A 65 -4.82 12.59 -14.03
C LYS A 65 -5.82 11.80 -14.87
N ASP A 66 -7.09 11.85 -14.48
CA ASP A 66 -8.14 11.19 -15.24
C ASP A 66 -8.35 11.90 -16.57
N GLU A 67 -8.51 11.10 -17.63
CA GLU A 67 -8.88 11.60 -18.93
C GLU A 67 -10.39 11.72 -19.02
N GLN A 68 -10.85 12.80 -19.66
CA GLN A 68 -12.28 13.03 -19.88
C GLN A 68 -12.55 13.33 -21.33
#